data_bb11e642869080d03c346591a1d64e4a
#
_entry.id   bb11e642869080d03c346591a1d64e4a
#
_cell.length_a   1.000
_cell.length_b   1.000
_cell.length_c   1.000
_cell.angle_alpha   90.00
_cell.angle_beta   90.00
_cell.angle_gamma   90.00
#
_symmetry.space_group_name_H-M   'P 1'
#
loop_
_entity.id
_entity.type
_entity.pdbx_description
1 polymer ?
#
loop_
_entity_poly.entity_id
_entity_poly.type
_entity_poly.pdbx_seq_one_letter_code
_entity_poly.pdbx_strand_id
1 'polypeptide(L)'
;MRSFKRLLVAGGAGFIGSNFVRLLRSTRPQIEITVLDKLTYAGNPANLAEFEGTGGYRFVHGDICDGKLVDSLAAGVDAIVNFAAETHVDRSLLEPLAFIDTDVRGTAVLCEAARKHSHRVFLLISTDEVYGEVREGRSREGDALKPRSPYSASKAGGEHIAHAYAESFGLPLLVTRGSNTFGPYQYPEKLVPVLITNAIDNLPLPLYNDGSAVRDYVHVEDHCRAIDLVLHDAPLADPVYNIGTGVETDGNHVANAVLEIMGKPKSLIQYVADRPGHDYRYALDVTRITDLGWEPRVTFEEGLERTVRWYVDHPDWWRPLRSGEYWDYYKRNYRPLTTPSS
;
A
#
# COMPACT_ATOMS: atom_id res chain seq x y z
N MET A 1 16.51 18.31 -7.66
CA MET A 1 16.45 17.46 -6.41
C MET A 1 16.11 18.33 -5.20
N ARG A 2 15.01 18.04 -4.50
CA ARG A 2 14.69 18.65 -3.20
C ARG A 2 15.47 17.93 -2.09
N SER A 3 15.87 18.66 -1.07
CA SER A 3 16.51 18.09 0.12
C SER A 3 15.66 18.37 1.35
N PHE A 4 15.51 17.39 2.22
CA PHE A 4 14.77 17.49 3.47
C PHE A 4 15.69 17.16 4.64
N LYS A 5 15.49 17.80 5.77
CA LYS A 5 16.15 17.49 7.03
C LYS A 5 15.27 16.64 7.93
N ARG A 6 13.96 16.92 7.93
CA ARG A 6 12.97 16.28 8.80
C ARG A 6 11.71 15.92 8.03
N LEU A 7 11.25 14.69 8.16
CA LEU A 7 10.03 14.19 7.56
C LEU A 7 9.05 13.67 8.62
N LEU A 8 7.76 13.93 8.40
CA LEU A 8 6.68 13.22 9.08
C LEU A 8 6.17 12.14 8.13
N VAL A 9 6.27 10.88 8.55
CA VAL A 9 5.78 9.70 7.82
C VAL A 9 4.55 9.17 8.55
N ALA A 10 3.36 9.52 8.05
CA ALA A 10 2.10 9.02 8.57
C ALA A 10 1.82 7.62 8.01
N GLY A 11 1.38 6.67 8.86
CA GLY A 11 1.20 5.27 8.47
C GLY A 11 2.52 4.50 8.29
N GLY A 12 3.59 4.96 8.96
CA GLY A 12 4.93 4.40 8.78
C GLY A 12 5.14 3.02 9.43
N ALA A 13 4.26 2.55 10.31
CA ALA A 13 4.31 1.20 10.87
C ALA A 13 3.56 0.17 10.01
N GLY A 14 2.89 0.59 8.93
CA GLY A 14 2.28 -0.27 7.93
C GLY A 14 3.32 -0.90 6.99
N PHE A 15 2.85 -1.72 6.05
CA PHE A 15 3.68 -2.46 5.10
C PHE A 15 4.60 -1.57 4.27
N ILE A 16 4.02 -0.70 3.41
CA ILE A 16 4.82 0.15 2.50
C ILE A 16 5.57 1.22 3.29
N GLY A 17 4.90 1.84 4.29
CA GLY A 17 5.50 2.88 5.12
C GLY A 17 6.76 2.44 5.86
N SER A 18 6.76 1.23 6.44
CA SER A 18 7.93 0.70 7.17
C SER A 18 9.11 0.38 6.23
N ASN A 19 8.82 -0.16 5.04
CA ASN A 19 9.85 -0.37 4.01
C ASN A 19 10.41 0.97 3.48
N PHE A 20 9.56 1.99 3.35
CA PHE A 20 10.01 3.34 2.97
C PHE A 20 10.91 3.97 4.05
N VAL A 21 10.55 3.85 5.33
CA VAL A 21 11.40 4.29 6.45
C VAL A 21 12.75 3.57 6.39
N ARG A 22 12.77 2.25 6.16
CA ARG A 22 13.99 1.44 6.00
C ARG A 22 14.87 1.93 4.85
N LEU A 23 14.25 2.18 3.69
CA LEU A 23 14.95 2.73 2.53
C LEU A 23 15.60 4.07 2.87
N LEU A 24 14.87 5.00 3.47
CA LEU A 24 15.40 6.31 3.83
C LEU A 24 16.54 6.20 4.86
N ARG A 25 16.37 5.37 5.89
CA ARG A 25 17.42 5.16 6.90
C ARG A 25 18.72 4.61 6.31
N SER A 26 18.64 3.80 5.26
CA SER A 26 19.82 3.25 4.59
C SER A 26 20.44 4.18 3.55
N THR A 27 19.61 4.91 2.78
CA THR A 27 20.07 5.73 1.65
C THR A 27 20.26 7.21 1.97
N ARG A 28 19.54 7.70 2.99
CA ARG A 28 19.51 9.12 3.41
C ARG A 28 19.58 9.27 4.94
N PRO A 29 20.64 8.72 5.60
CA PRO A 29 20.72 8.64 7.07
C PRO A 29 20.71 9.99 7.78
N GLN A 30 20.93 11.09 7.03
CA GLN A 30 20.90 12.47 7.54
C GLN A 30 19.48 13.00 7.73
N ILE A 31 18.45 12.33 7.20
CA ILE A 31 17.06 12.74 7.36
C ILE A 31 16.55 12.22 8.71
N GLU A 32 16.03 13.13 9.54
CA GLU A 32 15.29 12.78 10.74
C GLU A 32 13.87 12.40 10.38
N ILE A 33 13.41 11.24 10.85
CA ILE A 33 12.09 10.71 10.52
C ILE A 33 11.25 10.62 11.79
N THR A 34 10.10 11.29 11.81
CA THR A 34 9.04 11.06 12.78
C THR A 34 7.97 10.20 12.12
N VAL A 35 7.70 9.02 12.67
CA VAL A 35 6.61 8.15 12.26
C VAL A 35 5.40 8.42 13.14
N LEU A 36 4.25 8.69 12.53
CA LEU A 36 2.94 8.75 13.18
C LEU A 36 2.09 7.58 12.71
N ASP A 37 1.65 6.71 13.63
CA ASP A 37 0.81 5.57 13.27
C ASP A 37 -0.22 5.30 14.37
N LYS A 38 -1.45 4.98 13.97
CA LYS A 38 -2.57 4.66 14.89
C LYS A 38 -2.51 3.22 15.41
N LEU A 39 -1.67 2.37 14.76
CA LEU A 39 -1.56 0.94 15.06
C LEU A 39 -2.93 0.22 14.99
N THR A 40 -3.65 0.45 13.88
CA THR A 40 -4.80 -0.39 13.54
C THR A 40 -4.31 -1.81 13.21
N TYR A 41 -5.18 -2.69 12.77
CA TYR A 41 -4.85 -4.10 12.54
C TYR A 41 -3.63 -4.33 11.60
N ALA A 42 -3.38 -3.43 10.66
CA ALA A 42 -2.27 -3.52 9.69
C ALA A 42 -1.00 -2.77 10.13
N GLY A 43 -1.09 -1.93 11.16
CA GLY A 43 0.04 -1.24 11.77
C GLY A 43 0.73 -2.12 12.80
N ASN A 44 2.02 -2.42 12.60
CA ASN A 44 2.78 -3.27 13.51
C ASN A 44 4.08 -2.56 13.93
N PRO A 45 4.25 -2.17 15.22
CA PRO A 45 5.48 -1.51 15.66
C PRO A 45 6.72 -2.40 15.49
N ALA A 46 6.58 -3.73 15.49
CA ALA A 46 7.67 -4.65 15.20
C ALA A 46 8.30 -4.43 13.81
N ASN A 47 7.56 -3.80 12.88
CA ASN A 47 8.08 -3.44 11.56
C ASN A 47 9.23 -2.42 11.61
N LEU A 48 9.40 -1.71 12.70
CA LEU A 48 10.40 -0.63 12.85
C LEU A 48 11.24 -0.79 14.13
N ALA A 49 11.18 -1.96 14.78
CA ALA A 49 11.85 -2.21 16.05
C ALA A 49 13.38 -1.99 15.97
N GLU A 50 14.00 -2.25 14.81
CA GLU A 50 15.43 -2.02 14.60
C GLU A 50 15.86 -0.54 14.71
N PHE A 51 14.90 0.40 14.60
CA PHE A 51 15.18 1.83 14.69
C PHE A 51 14.91 2.43 16.07
N GLU A 52 14.30 1.68 16.98
CA GLU A 52 14.01 2.15 18.33
C GLU A 52 15.32 2.55 19.05
N GLY A 53 15.30 3.75 19.65
CA GLY A 53 16.47 4.29 20.34
C GLY A 53 17.62 4.75 19.44
N THR A 54 17.49 4.65 18.10
CA THR A 54 18.50 5.16 17.18
C THR A 54 18.33 6.65 16.92
N GLY A 55 19.44 7.38 16.73
CA GLY A 55 19.40 8.79 16.38
C GLY A 55 18.70 9.04 15.05
N GLY A 56 17.92 10.15 14.95
CA GLY A 56 17.21 10.54 13.74
C GLY A 56 15.94 9.74 13.44
N TYR A 57 15.44 8.94 14.41
CA TYR A 57 14.18 8.23 14.32
C TYR A 57 13.33 8.49 15.58
N ARG A 58 12.04 8.73 15.40
CA ARG A 58 11.05 8.87 16.47
C ARG A 58 9.73 8.22 16.04
N PHE A 59 9.16 7.38 16.90
CA PHE A 59 7.82 6.84 16.75
C PHE A 59 6.82 7.59 17.64
N VAL A 60 5.63 7.89 17.11
CA VAL A 60 4.50 8.49 17.82
C VAL A 60 3.26 7.65 17.53
N HIS A 61 2.70 7.05 18.59
CA HIS A 61 1.39 6.40 18.51
C HIS A 61 0.29 7.47 18.50
N GLY A 62 -0.51 7.53 17.44
CA GLY A 62 -1.58 8.52 17.32
C GLY A 62 -2.32 8.46 15.99
N ASP A 63 -3.46 9.14 15.94
CA ASP A 63 -4.36 9.17 14.79
C ASP A 63 -4.11 10.43 13.95
N ILE A 64 -4.03 10.28 12.62
CA ILE A 64 -3.96 11.42 11.69
C ILE A 64 -5.21 12.32 11.75
N CYS A 65 -6.33 11.82 12.28
CA CYS A 65 -7.54 12.60 12.52
C CYS A 65 -7.46 13.49 13.78
N ASP A 66 -6.43 13.34 14.64
CA ASP A 66 -6.18 14.24 15.77
C ASP A 66 -5.43 15.49 15.29
N GLY A 67 -6.20 16.54 14.98
CA GLY A 67 -5.65 17.79 14.46
C GLY A 67 -4.66 18.48 15.40
N LYS A 68 -4.78 18.32 16.73
CA LYS A 68 -3.84 18.91 17.69
C LYS A 68 -2.50 18.20 17.67
N LEU A 69 -2.53 16.87 17.67
CA LEU A 69 -1.34 16.03 17.59
C LEU A 69 -0.62 16.27 16.25
N VAL A 70 -1.35 16.20 15.13
CA VAL A 70 -0.81 16.43 13.79
C VAL A 70 -0.19 17.80 13.67
N ASP A 71 -0.86 18.86 14.12
CA ASP A 71 -0.34 20.23 14.12
C ASP A 71 1.00 20.35 14.89
N SER A 72 1.08 19.71 16.05
CA SER A 72 2.30 19.73 16.86
C SER A 72 3.48 19.01 16.19
N LEU A 73 3.22 17.91 15.48
CA LEU A 73 4.23 17.14 14.75
C LEU A 73 4.66 17.83 13.46
N ALA A 74 3.70 18.45 12.77
CA ALA A 74 3.93 19.19 11.53
C ALA A 74 4.80 20.44 11.72
N ALA A 75 4.70 21.11 12.87
CA ALA A 75 5.46 22.33 13.16
C ALA A 75 6.99 22.19 13.06
N GLY A 76 7.50 20.99 13.10
CA GLY A 76 8.94 20.71 13.14
C GLY A 76 9.51 20.06 11.89
N VAL A 77 8.73 19.80 10.85
CA VAL A 77 9.18 19.01 9.69
C VAL A 77 9.15 19.79 8.37
N ASP A 78 9.91 19.34 7.38
CA ASP A 78 10.00 19.98 6.07
C ASP A 78 8.92 19.49 5.10
N ALA A 79 8.46 18.25 5.28
CA ALA A 79 7.46 17.60 4.43
C ALA A 79 6.71 16.49 5.18
N ILE A 80 5.51 16.16 4.67
CA ILE A 80 4.69 15.04 5.13
C ILE A 80 4.61 14.02 4.00
N VAL A 81 4.80 12.74 4.32
CA VAL A 81 4.53 11.58 3.44
C VAL A 81 3.42 10.76 4.07
N ASN A 82 2.27 10.71 3.42
CA ASN A 82 1.08 10.05 3.97
C ASN A 82 0.86 8.66 3.37
N PHE A 83 1.24 7.62 4.14
CA PHE A 83 0.88 6.21 3.91
C PHE A 83 -0.34 5.79 4.73
N ALA A 84 -0.77 6.60 5.71
CA ALA A 84 -1.88 6.24 6.58
C ALA A 84 -3.16 6.10 5.77
N ALA A 85 -3.79 4.95 5.88
CA ALA A 85 -5.02 4.58 5.21
C ALA A 85 -5.64 3.39 5.95
N GLU A 86 -6.96 3.28 5.91
CA GLU A 86 -7.57 1.96 6.04
C GLU A 86 -7.34 1.20 4.74
N THR A 87 -7.03 -0.08 4.82
CA THR A 87 -6.65 -0.86 3.63
C THR A 87 -7.54 -2.11 3.51
N HIS A 88 -7.56 -2.70 2.33
CA HIS A 88 -8.30 -3.90 1.99
C HIS A 88 -9.77 -3.67 1.62
N VAL A 89 -10.09 -4.01 0.35
CA VAL A 89 -11.45 -3.85 -0.22
C VAL A 89 -12.49 -4.58 0.62
N ASP A 90 -12.23 -5.85 1.01
CA ASP A 90 -13.21 -6.66 1.74
C ASP A 90 -13.56 -6.07 3.11
N ARG A 91 -12.59 -5.44 3.80
CA ARG A 91 -12.85 -4.72 5.06
C ARG A 91 -13.69 -3.47 4.81
N SER A 92 -13.47 -2.77 3.69
CA SER A 92 -14.25 -1.59 3.36
C SER A 92 -15.74 -1.88 3.11
N LEU A 93 -16.08 -3.11 2.73
CA LEU A 93 -17.46 -3.55 2.59
C LEU A 93 -18.14 -3.78 3.96
N LEU A 94 -17.35 -4.00 5.01
CA LEU A 94 -17.83 -4.24 6.37
C LEU A 94 -17.95 -2.95 7.18
N GLU A 95 -16.94 -2.07 7.08
CA GLU A 95 -16.80 -0.85 7.88
C GLU A 95 -16.44 0.37 7.01
N PRO A 96 -17.30 0.77 6.06
CA PRO A 96 -16.96 1.81 5.07
C PRO A 96 -16.67 3.18 5.70
N LEU A 97 -17.26 3.51 6.85
CA LEU A 97 -17.10 4.82 7.50
C LEU A 97 -15.69 5.01 8.06
N ALA A 98 -15.05 3.95 8.56
CA ALA A 98 -13.66 4.01 9.03
C ALA A 98 -12.69 4.43 7.91
N PHE A 99 -12.95 3.98 6.67
CA PHE A 99 -12.19 4.38 5.48
C PHE A 99 -12.37 5.86 5.15
N ILE A 100 -13.60 6.39 5.24
CA ILE A 100 -13.86 7.82 5.03
C ILE A 100 -13.16 8.65 6.10
N ASP A 101 -13.24 8.27 7.37
CA ASP A 101 -12.59 9.00 8.45
C ASP A 101 -11.07 9.04 8.24
N THR A 102 -10.43 7.93 7.97
CA THR A 102 -8.98 7.87 7.81
C THR A 102 -8.53 8.51 6.50
N ASP A 103 -9.07 8.06 5.35
CA ASP A 103 -8.53 8.42 4.04
C ASP A 103 -8.94 9.83 3.61
N VAL A 104 -10.16 10.27 3.95
CA VAL A 104 -10.65 11.59 3.54
C VAL A 104 -10.41 12.64 4.63
N ARG A 105 -10.97 12.43 5.84
CA ARG A 105 -10.84 13.38 6.94
C ARG A 105 -9.39 13.47 7.43
N GLY A 106 -8.72 12.32 7.62
CA GLY A 106 -7.31 12.30 8.05
C GLY A 106 -6.40 13.00 7.04
N THR A 107 -6.60 12.78 5.73
CA THR A 107 -5.87 13.52 4.68
C THR A 107 -6.13 15.02 4.75
N ALA A 108 -7.38 15.45 4.98
CA ALA A 108 -7.70 16.89 5.15
C ALA A 108 -6.95 17.51 6.35
N VAL A 109 -6.88 16.80 7.48
CA VAL A 109 -6.14 17.25 8.67
C VAL A 109 -4.65 17.41 8.38
N LEU A 110 -4.04 16.43 7.69
CA LEU A 110 -2.63 16.50 7.30
C LEU A 110 -2.36 17.64 6.30
N CYS A 111 -3.25 17.83 5.30
CA CYS A 111 -3.15 18.94 4.34
C CYS A 111 -3.23 20.30 5.03
N GLU A 112 -4.16 20.47 5.98
CA GLU A 112 -4.29 21.71 6.75
C GLU A 112 -3.04 22.02 7.57
N ALA A 113 -2.47 21.00 8.23
CA ALA A 113 -1.22 21.14 8.96
C ALA A 113 -0.05 21.49 8.03
N ALA A 114 0.05 20.82 6.87
CA ALA A 114 1.09 21.11 5.89
C ALA A 114 0.99 22.55 5.34
N ARG A 115 -0.23 23.02 5.05
CA ARG A 115 -0.50 24.41 4.65
C ARG A 115 -0.09 25.40 5.72
N LYS A 116 -0.55 25.18 6.96
CA LYS A 116 -0.30 26.07 8.12
C LYS A 116 1.19 26.26 8.38
N HIS A 117 1.97 25.18 8.27
CA HIS A 117 3.42 25.19 8.53
C HIS A 117 4.26 25.40 7.25
N SER A 118 3.64 25.71 6.11
CA SER A 118 4.30 26.00 4.83
C SER A 118 5.27 24.91 4.41
N HIS A 119 4.83 23.64 4.46
CA HIS A 119 5.65 22.51 4.07
C HIS A 119 6.08 22.59 2.61
N ARG A 120 7.27 22.08 2.33
CA ARG A 120 7.86 22.09 0.98
C ARG A 120 7.24 21.06 0.06
N VAL A 121 6.66 20.00 0.61
CA VAL A 121 5.91 18.95 -0.10
C VAL A 121 4.94 18.28 0.86
N PHE A 122 3.73 18.00 0.37
CA PHE A 122 2.82 17.01 0.89
C PHE A 122 2.73 15.86 -0.14
N LEU A 123 3.20 14.67 0.20
CA LEU A 123 3.15 13.50 -0.67
C LEU A 123 2.07 12.52 -0.17
N LEU A 124 1.07 12.28 -1.01
CA LEU A 124 -0.02 11.33 -0.75
C LEU A 124 0.24 10.01 -1.48
N ILE A 125 0.23 8.89 -0.74
CA ILE A 125 0.33 7.56 -1.32
C ILE A 125 -1.08 7.02 -1.57
N SER A 126 -1.41 6.84 -2.84
CA SER A 126 -2.69 6.36 -3.35
C SER A 126 -2.53 5.03 -4.08
N THR A 127 -3.53 4.61 -4.82
CA THR A 127 -3.66 3.30 -5.46
C THR A 127 -4.20 3.41 -6.88
N ASP A 128 -3.87 2.46 -7.75
CA ASP A 128 -4.44 2.30 -9.08
C ASP A 128 -5.96 2.00 -9.05
N GLU A 129 -6.47 1.48 -7.94
CA GLU A 129 -7.89 1.17 -7.77
C GLU A 129 -8.81 2.41 -7.87
N VAL A 130 -8.26 3.62 -7.72
CA VAL A 130 -9.03 4.87 -7.89
C VAL A 130 -9.54 5.07 -9.32
N TYR A 131 -8.88 4.48 -10.31
CA TYR A 131 -9.33 4.53 -11.72
C TYR A 131 -10.53 3.63 -11.99
N GLY A 132 -10.74 2.59 -11.15
CA GLY A 132 -11.70 1.52 -11.40
C GLY A 132 -11.20 0.50 -12.44
N GLU A 133 -12.09 -0.38 -12.88
CA GLU A 133 -11.75 -1.45 -13.83
C GLU A 133 -11.36 -0.91 -15.21
N VAL A 134 -10.24 -1.39 -15.74
CA VAL A 134 -9.72 -1.05 -17.08
C VAL A 134 -9.60 -2.32 -17.91
N ARG A 135 -10.61 -2.60 -18.75
CA ARG A 135 -10.61 -3.82 -19.58
C ARG A 135 -9.67 -3.75 -20.77
N GLU A 136 -9.50 -2.57 -21.36
CA GLU A 136 -8.64 -2.31 -22.51
C GLU A 136 -7.77 -1.09 -22.25
N GLY A 137 -6.56 -1.09 -22.79
CA GLY A 137 -5.61 0.01 -22.62
C GLY A 137 -5.00 0.06 -21.22
N ARG A 138 -4.59 1.26 -20.78
CA ARG A 138 -3.92 1.54 -19.50
C ARG A 138 -4.38 2.88 -18.97
N SER A 139 -4.57 3.00 -17.66
CA SER A 139 -4.91 4.25 -16.99
C SER A 139 -3.73 5.20 -16.95
N ARG A 140 -3.95 6.44 -17.35
CA ARG A 140 -2.99 7.54 -17.28
C ARG A 140 -3.30 8.46 -16.11
N GLU A 141 -2.33 9.22 -15.66
CA GLU A 141 -2.47 10.11 -14.50
C GLU A 141 -3.57 11.16 -14.65
N GLY A 142 -3.87 11.58 -15.89
CA GLY A 142 -4.94 12.53 -16.23
C GLY A 142 -6.33 11.91 -16.40
N ASP A 143 -6.47 10.60 -16.33
CA ASP A 143 -7.76 9.94 -16.51
C ASP A 143 -8.69 10.19 -15.31
N ALA A 144 -10.01 10.19 -15.59
CA ALA A 144 -11.03 10.37 -14.56
C ALA A 144 -11.03 9.20 -13.56
N LEU A 145 -11.15 9.52 -12.28
CA LEU A 145 -11.29 8.52 -11.22
C LEU A 145 -12.71 7.94 -11.23
N LYS A 146 -12.82 6.61 -11.23
CA LYS A 146 -14.09 5.86 -11.27
C LYS A 146 -14.06 4.68 -10.29
N PRO A 147 -13.82 4.94 -8.99
CA PRO A 147 -13.68 3.89 -7.98
C PRO A 147 -14.94 3.04 -7.87
N ARG A 148 -14.80 1.73 -7.61
CA ARG A 148 -15.92 0.77 -7.56
C ARG A 148 -16.10 0.10 -6.19
N SER A 149 -15.25 0.41 -5.22
CA SER A 149 -15.36 -0.07 -3.84
C SER A 149 -15.33 1.09 -2.84
N PRO A 150 -15.83 0.93 -1.60
CA PRO A 150 -15.69 1.96 -0.56
C PRO A 150 -14.22 2.32 -0.30
N TYR A 151 -13.30 1.34 -0.34
CA TYR A 151 -11.86 1.58 -0.23
C TYR A 151 -11.34 2.50 -1.35
N SER A 152 -11.55 2.13 -2.61
CA SER A 152 -11.06 2.94 -3.73
C SER A 152 -11.74 4.31 -3.80
N ALA A 153 -13.01 4.40 -3.35
CA ALA A 153 -13.74 5.67 -3.25
C ALA A 153 -13.18 6.57 -2.14
N SER A 154 -12.81 6.03 -0.97
CA SER A 154 -12.19 6.81 0.10
C SER A 154 -10.80 7.31 -0.30
N LYS A 155 -9.99 6.48 -0.98
CA LYS A 155 -8.68 6.89 -1.53
C LYS A 155 -8.83 8.01 -2.56
N ALA A 156 -9.78 7.89 -3.51
CA ALA A 156 -10.08 8.95 -4.47
C ALA A 156 -10.59 10.22 -3.77
N GLY A 157 -11.39 10.10 -2.71
CA GLY A 157 -11.83 11.22 -1.88
C GLY A 157 -10.67 11.96 -1.21
N GLY A 158 -9.70 11.22 -0.66
CA GLY A 158 -8.46 11.78 -0.11
C GLY A 158 -7.64 12.54 -1.16
N GLU A 159 -7.51 11.99 -2.37
CA GLU A 159 -6.85 12.69 -3.49
C GLU A 159 -7.56 13.99 -3.86
N HIS A 160 -8.89 13.97 -3.98
CA HIS A 160 -9.66 15.17 -4.32
C HIS A 160 -9.51 16.26 -3.24
N ILE A 161 -9.46 15.88 -1.96
CA ILE A 161 -9.17 16.84 -0.87
C ILE A 161 -7.77 17.43 -1.03
N ALA A 162 -6.74 16.61 -1.25
CA ALA A 162 -5.37 17.08 -1.40
C ALA A 162 -5.22 18.01 -2.63
N HIS A 163 -5.85 17.67 -3.76
CA HIS A 163 -5.90 18.53 -4.95
C HIS A 163 -6.62 19.87 -4.68
N ALA A 164 -7.75 19.83 -3.96
CA ALA A 164 -8.45 21.07 -3.59
C ALA A 164 -7.57 22.00 -2.73
N TYR A 165 -6.73 21.43 -1.82
CA TYR A 165 -5.76 22.22 -1.06
C TYR A 165 -4.64 22.77 -1.94
N ALA A 166 -4.17 22.04 -2.94
CA ALA A 166 -3.18 22.51 -3.89
C ALA A 166 -3.74 23.70 -4.70
N GLU A 167 -4.93 23.57 -5.27
CA GLU A 167 -5.57 24.61 -6.09
C GLU A 167 -5.98 25.84 -5.28
N SER A 168 -6.61 25.63 -4.12
CA SER A 168 -7.17 26.74 -3.34
C SER A 168 -6.15 27.48 -2.48
N PHE A 169 -5.12 26.79 -2.02
CA PHE A 169 -4.17 27.30 -1.03
C PHE A 169 -2.71 27.22 -1.46
N GLY A 170 -2.41 26.69 -2.65
CA GLY A 170 -1.06 26.53 -3.16
C GLY A 170 -0.24 25.49 -2.38
N LEU A 171 -0.88 24.46 -1.78
CA LEU A 171 -0.16 23.39 -1.10
C LEU A 171 0.72 22.64 -2.10
N PRO A 172 2.05 22.54 -1.87
CA PRO A 172 2.94 21.78 -2.76
C PRO A 172 2.61 20.26 -2.68
N LEU A 173 1.76 19.78 -3.59
CA LEU A 173 1.23 18.43 -3.60
C LEU A 173 2.02 17.53 -4.55
N LEU A 174 2.24 16.28 -4.13
CA LEU A 174 2.57 15.14 -4.97
C LEU A 174 1.67 13.95 -4.62
N VAL A 175 1.32 13.13 -5.61
CA VAL A 175 0.49 11.93 -5.43
C VAL A 175 1.15 10.77 -6.17
N THR A 176 1.22 9.60 -5.54
CA THR A 176 1.57 8.36 -6.25
C THR A 176 0.38 7.41 -6.25
N ARG A 177 0.09 6.80 -7.41
CA ARG A 177 -0.91 5.74 -7.56
C ARG A 177 -0.18 4.43 -7.85
N GLY A 178 -0.02 3.63 -6.80
CA GLY A 178 0.72 2.37 -6.88
C GLY A 178 -0.15 1.21 -7.33
N SER A 179 0.43 0.31 -8.12
CA SER A 179 -0.14 -1.00 -8.43
C SER A 179 -0.03 -1.96 -7.23
N ASN A 180 -0.44 -3.23 -7.41
CA ASN A 180 -0.42 -4.22 -6.33
C ASN A 180 1.00 -4.46 -5.81
N THR A 181 1.28 -3.90 -4.65
CA THR A 181 2.58 -4.03 -4.00
C THR A 181 2.65 -5.30 -3.17
N PHE A 182 3.78 -6.03 -3.25
CA PHE A 182 4.05 -7.21 -2.45
C PHE A 182 5.49 -7.22 -1.92
N GLY A 183 5.74 -7.99 -0.85
CA GLY A 183 7.07 -8.09 -0.27
C GLY A 183 7.07 -8.34 1.24
N PRO A 184 8.25 -8.27 1.88
CA PRO A 184 8.43 -8.37 3.33
C PRO A 184 7.57 -7.40 4.13
N TYR A 185 7.07 -7.84 5.29
CA TYR A 185 6.20 -7.08 6.21
C TYR A 185 4.78 -6.79 5.69
N GLN A 186 4.34 -7.42 4.58
CA GLN A 186 2.95 -7.30 4.14
C GLN A 186 2.03 -8.11 5.05
N TYR A 187 0.95 -7.47 5.54
CA TYR A 187 -0.01 -8.14 6.44
C TYR A 187 -0.64 -9.37 5.77
N PRO A 188 -0.75 -10.51 6.48
CA PRO A 188 -1.08 -11.82 5.89
C PRO A 188 -2.54 -12.00 5.47
N GLU A 189 -3.28 -10.92 5.13
CA GLU A 189 -4.62 -10.97 4.54
C GLU A 189 -4.63 -10.69 3.03
N LYS A 190 -3.54 -10.14 2.47
CA LYS A 190 -3.42 -9.86 1.04
C LYS A 190 -3.05 -11.13 0.27
N LEU A 191 -3.36 -11.16 -1.04
CA LEU A 191 -3.22 -12.37 -1.86
C LEU A 191 -1.86 -13.06 -1.69
N VAL A 192 -0.76 -12.36 -2.00
CA VAL A 192 0.58 -12.98 -1.96
C VAL A 192 0.90 -13.56 -0.59
N PRO A 193 0.80 -12.83 0.55
CA PRO A 193 1.10 -13.41 1.84
C PRO A 193 0.08 -14.48 2.32
N VAL A 194 -1.20 -14.40 1.91
CA VAL A 194 -2.17 -15.47 2.20
C VAL A 194 -1.72 -16.78 1.53
N LEU A 195 -1.38 -16.71 0.23
CA LEU A 195 -0.92 -17.89 -0.50
C LEU A 195 0.35 -18.48 0.13
N ILE A 196 1.33 -17.65 0.47
CA ILE A 196 2.59 -18.07 1.10
C ILE A 196 2.34 -18.71 2.47
N THR A 197 1.65 -18.02 3.37
CA THR A 197 1.45 -18.50 4.75
C THR A 197 0.56 -19.76 4.79
N ASN A 198 -0.41 -19.87 3.87
CA ASN A 198 -1.19 -21.08 3.73
C ASN A 198 -0.35 -22.24 3.17
N ALA A 199 0.50 -22.00 2.17
CA ALA A 199 1.39 -23.02 1.63
C ALA A 199 2.40 -23.53 2.69
N ILE A 200 2.92 -22.66 3.56
CA ILE A 200 3.76 -23.05 4.70
C ILE A 200 3.01 -24.06 5.60
N ASP A 201 1.75 -23.76 5.92
CA ASP A 201 0.92 -24.57 6.82
C ASP A 201 0.18 -25.72 6.11
N ASN A 202 0.40 -25.95 4.80
CA ASN A 202 -0.32 -26.91 3.95
C ASN A 202 -1.85 -26.72 3.96
N LEU A 203 -2.30 -25.48 4.07
CA LEU A 203 -3.70 -25.08 3.99
C LEU A 203 -4.08 -24.76 2.53
N PRO A 204 -5.38 -24.77 2.17
CA PRO A 204 -5.83 -24.37 0.85
C PRO A 204 -5.41 -22.94 0.48
N LEU A 205 -5.01 -22.74 -0.78
CA LEU A 205 -4.67 -21.47 -1.38
C LEU A 205 -5.92 -20.87 -2.05
N PRO A 206 -6.62 -19.90 -1.42
CA PRO A 206 -7.89 -19.41 -1.95
C PRO A 206 -7.65 -18.45 -3.11
N LEU A 207 -8.35 -18.69 -4.22
CA LEU A 207 -8.44 -17.78 -5.36
C LEU A 207 -9.90 -17.43 -5.64
N TYR A 208 -10.22 -16.16 -5.75
CA TYR A 208 -11.56 -15.72 -6.09
C TYR A 208 -11.95 -16.15 -7.51
N ASN A 209 -13.19 -16.58 -7.66
CA ASN A 209 -13.78 -17.06 -8.90
C ASN A 209 -12.92 -18.17 -9.55
N ASP A 210 -12.34 -17.92 -10.71
CA ASP A 210 -11.45 -18.80 -11.47
C ASP A 210 -9.96 -18.43 -11.38
N GLY A 211 -9.63 -17.43 -10.56
CA GLY A 211 -8.26 -16.93 -10.38
C GLY A 211 -7.73 -16.11 -11.55
N SER A 212 -8.55 -15.75 -12.56
CA SER A 212 -8.14 -15.06 -13.78
C SER A 212 -8.06 -13.53 -13.65
N ALA A 213 -8.40 -12.95 -12.50
CA ALA A 213 -8.28 -11.51 -12.27
C ALA A 213 -6.82 -11.05 -12.40
N VAL A 214 -6.61 -10.00 -13.20
CA VAL A 214 -5.28 -9.54 -13.63
C VAL A 214 -4.83 -8.33 -12.83
N ARG A 215 -3.57 -8.33 -12.40
CA ARG A 215 -2.91 -7.22 -11.67
C ARG A 215 -1.50 -7.01 -12.19
N ASP A 216 -1.00 -5.80 -12.02
CA ASP A 216 0.42 -5.49 -12.08
C ASP A 216 0.98 -5.59 -10.67
N TYR A 217 2.04 -6.38 -10.47
CA TYR A 217 2.68 -6.59 -9.17
C TYR A 217 4.04 -5.90 -9.12
N VAL A 218 4.20 -4.97 -8.18
CA VAL A 218 5.47 -4.27 -7.92
C VAL A 218 6.06 -4.71 -6.59
N HIS A 219 7.36 -5.06 -6.57
CA HIS A 219 8.03 -5.39 -5.31
C HIS A 219 8.17 -4.12 -4.45
N VAL A 220 8.00 -4.27 -3.13
CA VAL A 220 7.95 -3.13 -2.20
C VAL A 220 9.22 -2.26 -2.22
N GLU A 221 10.39 -2.85 -2.45
CA GLU A 221 11.64 -2.09 -2.61
C GLU A 221 11.57 -1.13 -3.79
N ASP A 222 11.05 -1.60 -4.93
CA ASP A 222 10.91 -0.79 -6.14
C ASP A 222 9.85 0.29 -5.98
N HIS A 223 8.73 -0.05 -5.33
CA HIS A 223 7.70 0.93 -4.99
C HIS A 223 8.26 2.04 -4.08
N CYS A 224 8.99 1.68 -3.02
CA CYS A 224 9.61 2.65 -2.13
C CYS A 224 10.66 3.53 -2.84
N ARG A 225 11.45 2.97 -3.79
CA ARG A 225 12.38 3.75 -4.62
C ARG A 225 11.66 4.74 -5.52
N ALA A 226 10.51 4.36 -6.10
CA ALA A 226 9.67 5.27 -6.88
C ALA A 226 9.15 6.42 -6.01
N ILE A 227 8.65 6.12 -4.82
CA ILE A 227 8.17 7.12 -3.86
C ILE A 227 9.29 8.09 -3.46
N ASP A 228 10.50 7.58 -3.18
CA ASP A 228 11.67 8.42 -2.85
C ASP A 228 12.06 9.33 -4.02
N LEU A 229 12.05 8.82 -5.25
CA LEU A 229 12.31 9.61 -6.45
C LEU A 229 11.26 10.71 -6.64
N VAL A 230 9.97 10.37 -6.55
CA VAL A 230 8.88 11.36 -6.65
C VAL A 230 9.01 12.43 -5.56
N LEU A 231 9.25 12.05 -4.31
CA LEU A 231 9.40 12.99 -3.20
C LEU A 231 10.52 14.01 -3.47
N HIS A 232 11.66 13.57 -4.02
CA HIS A 232 12.85 14.40 -4.17
C HIS A 232 12.96 15.11 -5.51
N ASP A 233 12.50 14.52 -6.61
CA ASP A 233 12.82 14.98 -7.97
C ASP A 233 11.61 15.37 -8.82
N ALA A 234 10.41 14.83 -8.54
CA ALA A 234 9.25 15.11 -9.36
C ALA A 234 8.87 16.61 -9.39
N PRO A 235 8.56 17.21 -10.55
CA PRO A 235 8.05 18.57 -10.64
C PRO A 235 6.67 18.69 -9.98
N LEU A 236 6.41 19.80 -9.29
CA LEU A 236 5.12 20.05 -8.64
C LEU A 236 4.01 20.46 -9.62
N ALA A 237 4.37 20.85 -10.85
CA ALA A 237 3.42 21.22 -11.89
C ALA A 237 2.60 20.01 -12.40
N ASP A 238 3.21 18.81 -12.36
CA ASP A 238 2.57 17.54 -12.75
C ASP A 238 2.59 16.60 -11.54
N PRO A 239 1.66 16.78 -10.58
CA PRO A 239 1.84 16.20 -9.24
C PRO A 239 1.57 14.70 -9.14
N VAL A 240 0.96 14.05 -10.14
CA VAL A 240 0.51 12.66 -10.06
C VAL A 240 1.44 11.74 -10.83
N TYR A 241 1.78 10.58 -10.23
CA TYR A 241 2.65 9.54 -10.80
C TYR A 241 2.07 8.15 -10.58
N ASN A 242 1.83 7.44 -11.68
CA ASN A 242 1.52 6.01 -11.63
C ASN A 242 2.81 5.20 -11.35
N ILE A 243 2.73 4.22 -10.45
CA ILE A 243 3.85 3.33 -10.12
C ILE A 243 3.41 1.89 -10.33
N GLY A 244 4.06 1.20 -11.26
CA GLY A 244 3.82 -0.19 -11.59
C GLY A 244 4.95 -0.71 -12.49
N THR A 245 4.98 -2.01 -12.73
CA THR A 245 6.00 -2.64 -13.59
C THR A 245 5.59 -2.64 -15.06
N GLY A 246 4.29 -2.48 -15.33
CA GLY A 246 3.70 -2.66 -16.65
C GLY A 246 3.55 -4.15 -17.04
N VAL A 247 3.87 -5.08 -16.14
CA VAL A 247 3.73 -6.53 -16.36
C VAL A 247 2.48 -7.05 -15.67
N GLU A 248 1.59 -7.63 -16.45
CA GLU A 248 0.30 -8.12 -15.99
C GLU A 248 0.37 -9.61 -15.62
N THR A 249 -0.14 -9.97 -14.44
CA THR A 249 -0.10 -11.31 -13.88
C THR A 249 -1.45 -11.66 -13.26
N ASP A 250 -1.96 -12.87 -13.48
CA ASP A 250 -3.20 -13.34 -12.85
C ASP A 250 -2.97 -14.10 -11.53
N GLY A 251 -4.06 -14.30 -10.78
CA GLY A 251 -4.00 -15.01 -9.50
C GLY A 251 -3.53 -16.46 -9.60
N ASN A 252 -3.85 -17.14 -10.71
CA ASN A 252 -3.40 -18.51 -10.95
C ASN A 252 -1.89 -18.60 -11.13
N HIS A 253 -1.30 -17.65 -11.87
CA HIS A 253 0.15 -17.58 -12.03
C HIS A 253 0.83 -17.34 -10.67
N VAL A 254 0.34 -16.40 -9.88
CA VAL A 254 0.88 -16.14 -8.52
C VAL A 254 0.82 -17.38 -7.64
N ALA A 255 -0.33 -18.08 -7.59
CA ALA A 255 -0.49 -19.28 -6.77
C ALA A 255 0.42 -20.44 -7.23
N ASN A 256 0.51 -20.67 -8.54
CA ASN A 256 1.40 -21.69 -9.10
C ASN A 256 2.88 -21.38 -8.80
N ALA A 257 3.31 -20.15 -8.95
CA ALA A 257 4.69 -19.73 -8.65
C ALA A 257 5.03 -19.92 -7.16
N VAL A 258 4.12 -19.56 -6.24
CA VAL A 258 4.31 -19.83 -4.79
C VAL A 258 4.48 -21.33 -4.53
N LEU A 259 3.61 -22.17 -5.12
CA LEU A 259 3.68 -23.62 -4.92
C LEU A 259 4.96 -24.22 -5.50
N GLU A 260 5.41 -23.73 -6.65
CA GLU A 260 6.66 -24.18 -7.29
C GLU A 260 7.88 -23.85 -6.44
N ILE A 261 8.00 -22.57 -5.98
CA ILE A 261 9.09 -22.13 -5.09
C ILE A 261 9.15 -22.98 -3.82
N MET A 262 7.99 -23.37 -3.28
CA MET A 262 7.89 -24.11 -2.02
C MET A 262 7.87 -25.63 -2.18
N GLY A 263 7.89 -26.17 -3.40
CA GLY A 263 7.79 -27.59 -3.67
C GLY A 263 6.46 -28.21 -3.21
N LYS A 264 5.35 -27.47 -3.30
CA LYS A 264 4.02 -27.90 -2.85
C LYS A 264 3.13 -28.32 -4.02
N PRO A 265 2.16 -29.25 -3.78
CA PRO A 265 1.29 -29.75 -4.83
C PRO A 265 0.23 -28.73 -5.25
N LYS A 266 -0.08 -28.66 -6.55
CA LYS A 266 -1.12 -27.78 -7.12
C LYS A 266 -2.53 -28.05 -6.57
N SER A 267 -2.76 -29.24 -5.98
CA SER A 267 -4.03 -29.57 -5.32
C SER A 267 -4.37 -28.70 -4.11
N LEU A 268 -3.43 -27.88 -3.63
CA LEU A 268 -3.70 -26.87 -2.60
C LEU A 268 -4.49 -25.68 -3.15
N ILE A 269 -4.51 -25.40 -4.46
CA ILE A 269 -5.32 -24.32 -5.02
C ILE A 269 -6.80 -24.62 -4.81
N GLN A 270 -7.53 -23.66 -4.24
CA GLN A 270 -8.96 -23.74 -4.00
C GLN A 270 -9.66 -22.50 -4.55
N TYR A 271 -10.54 -22.69 -5.53
CA TYR A 271 -11.38 -21.61 -6.01
C TYR A 271 -12.53 -21.33 -5.03
N VAL A 272 -12.76 -20.05 -4.73
CA VAL A 272 -13.76 -19.58 -3.77
C VAL A 272 -14.72 -18.59 -4.44
N ALA A 273 -15.88 -18.34 -3.78
CA ALA A 273 -16.87 -17.40 -4.28
C ALA A 273 -16.26 -16.00 -4.43
N ASP A 274 -16.61 -15.32 -5.51
CA ASP A 274 -16.13 -13.96 -5.77
C ASP A 274 -16.77 -12.94 -4.81
N ARG A 275 -16.08 -11.81 -4.62
CA ARG A 275 -16.52 -10.71 -3.78
C ARG A 275 -17.31 -9.68 -4.60
N PRO A 276 -18.29 -8.98 -3.98
CA PRO A 276 -18.97 -7.86 -4.64
C PRO A 276 -17.98 -6.77 -5.08
N GLY A 277 -18.16 -6.23 -6.29
CA GLY A 277 -17.32 -5.14 -6.80
C GLY A 277 -15.87 -5.54 -7.11
N HIS A 278 -15.60 -6.83 -7.32
CA HIS A 278 -14.27 -7.27 -7.73
C HIS A 278 -13.97 -6.83 -9.16
N ASP A 279 -12.97 -5.97 -9.31
CA ASP A 279 -12.49 -5.54 -10.61
C ASP A 279 -11.64 -6.63 -11.26
N TYR A 280 -11.91 -6.92 -12.52
CA TYR A 280 -11.20 -7.95 -13.26
C TYR A 280 -9.75 -7.56 -13.56
N ARG A 281 -9.51 -6.30 -13.98
CA ARG A 281 -8.18 -5.86 -14.41
C ARG A 281 -7.88 -4.43 -13.98
N TYR A 282 -6.67 -4.22 -13.46
CA TYR A 282 -6.01 -2.92 -13.33
C TYR A 282 -4.76 -2.90 -14.18
N ALA A 283 -4.54 -1.81 -14.91
CA ALA A 283 -3.33 -1.60 -15.70
C ALA A 283 -2.99 -0.11 -15.77
N LEU A 284 -1.74 0.21 -15.43
CA LEU A 284 -1.23 1.57 -15.39
C LEU A 284 -0.35 1.89 -16.59
N ASP A 285 -0.48 3.08 -17.15
CA ASP A 285 0.55 3.70 -17.95
C ASP A 285 1.59 4.29 -16.99
N VAL A 286 2.82 3.81 -17.09
CA VAL A 286 3.94 4.18 -16.21
C VAL A 286 4.98 5.06 -16.90
N THR A 287 4.62 5.62 -18.07
CA THR A 287 5.53 6.44 -18.88
C THR A 287 6.09 7.61 -18.08
N ARG A 288 5.24 8.33 -17.33
CA ARG A 288 5.65 9.52 -16.58
C ARG A 288 6.72 9.23 -15.52
N ILE A 289 6.60 8.13 -14.77
CA ILE A 289 7.60 7.77 -13.77
C ILE A 289 8.89 7.25 -14.42
N THR A 290 8.77 6.57 -15.57
CA THR A 290 9.92 6.13 -16.37
C THR A 290 10.68 7.31 -16.93
N ASP A 291 9.99 8.32 -17.45
CA ASP A 291 10.61 9.57 -17.94
C ASP A 291 11.30 10.35 -16.82
N LEU A 292 10.84 10.20 -15.57
CA LEU A 292 11.52 10.75 -14.39
C LEU A 292 12.80 9.99 -14.05
N GLY A 293 13.07 8.84 -14.68
CA GLY A 293 14.27 8.02 -14.50
C GLY A 293 14.10 6.82 -13.56
N TRP A 294 12.84 6.44 -13.24
CA TRP A 294 12.59 5.22 -12.48
C TRP A 294 12.40 4.01 -13.40
N GLU A 295 12.93 2.89 -12.96
CA GLU A 295 12.68 1.56 -13.54
C GLU A 295 12.58 0.51 -12.43
N PRO A 296 11.74 -0.53 -12.59
CA PRO A 296 11.75 -1.67 -11.68
C PRO A 296 13.07 -2.43 -11.79
N ARG A 297 13.65 -2.83 -10.65
CA ARG A 297 14.91 -3.59 -10.58
C ARG A 297 14.70 -5.03 -10.15
N VAL A 298 13.55 -5.31 -9.57
CA VAL A 298 13.18 -6.64 -9.05
C VAL A 298 12.11 -7.21 -9.96
N THR A 299 12.40 -8.35 -10.63
CA THR A 299 11.38 -9.06 -11.40
C THR A 299 10.32 -9.64 -10.46
N PHE A 300 9.15 -9.99 -11.01
CA PHE A 300 8.10 -10.61 -10.20
C PHE A 300 8.59 -11.92 -9.55
N GLU A 301 9.25 -12.79 -10.31
CA GLU A 301 9.75 -14.09 -9.86
C GLU A 301 10.80 -13.93 -8.76
N GLU A 302 11.79 -13.06 -8.96
CA GLU A 302 12.82 -12.77 -7.96
C GLU A 302 12.21 -12.18 -6.68
N GLY A 303 11.32 -11.21 -6.81
CA GLY A 303 10.62 -10.60 -5.69
C GLY A 303 9.75 -11.59 -4.92
N LEU A 304 9.08 -12.50 -5.65
CA LEU A 304 8.25 -13.54 -5.03
C LEU A 304 9.11 -14.54 -4.26
N GLU A 305 10.22 -14.99 -4.83
CA GLU A 305 11.16 -15.89 -4.14
C GLU A 305 11.71 -15.26 -2.86
N ARG A 306 12.15 -13.99 -2.92
CA ARG A 306 12.60 -13.24 -1.75
C ARG A 306 11.51 -13.11 -0.69
N THR A 307 10.28 -12.86 -1.13
CA THR A 307 9.12 -12.73 -0.23
C THR A 307 8.78 -14.07 0.43
N VAL A 308 8.72 -15.16 -0.33
CA VAL A 308 8.50 -16.52 0.22
C VAL A 308 9.55 -16.84 1.27
N ARG A 309 10.83 -16.64 0.95
CA ARG A 309 11.95 -16.88 1.88
C ARG A 309 11.78 -16.05 3.16
N TRP A 310 11.44 -14.78 3.03
CA TRP A 310 11.22 -13.92 4.18
C TRP A 310 10.13 -14.44 5.12
N TYR A 311 8.97 -14.90 4.59
CA TYR A 311 7.89 -15.47 5.43
C TYR A 311 8.31 -16.80 6.08
N VAL A 312 9.09 -17.63 5.39
CA VAL A 312 9.63 -18.87 5.95
C VAL A 312 10.58 -18.58 7.11
N ASP A 313 11.42 -17.56 6.98
CA ASP A 313 12.45 -17.20 7.97
C ASP A 313 11.89 -16.37 9.15
N HIS A 314 10.68 -15.80 9.02
CA HIS A 314 10.09 -14.91 10.05
C HIS A 314 8.73 -15.39 10.56
N PRO A 315 8.57 -16.66 10.98
CA PRO A 315 7.28 -17.16 11.48
C PRO A 315 6.81 -16.41 12.73
N ASP A 316 7.73 -15.96 13.57
CA ASP A 316 7.42 -15.23 14.80
C ASP A 316 6.81 -13.84 14.52
N TRP A 317 7.01 -13.28 13.33
CA TRP A 317 6.41 -12.03 12.93
C TRP A 317 4.97 -12.20 12.43
N TRP A 318 4.69 -13.18 11.57
CA TRP A 318 3.39 -13.29 10.92
C TRP A 318 2.41 -14.24 11.62
N ARG A 319 2.88 -15.30 12.36
CA ARG A 319 1.99 -16.23 13.04
C ARG A 319 1.09 -15.57 14.09
N PRO A 320 1.57 -14.63 14.94
CA PRO A 320 0.71 -13.90 15.86
C PRO A 320 -0.36 -13.07 15.18
N LEU A 321 -0.11 -12.57 13.95
CA LEU A 321 -1.07 -11.77 13.17
C LEU A 321 -2.22 -12.62 12.63
N ARG A 322 -2.04 -13.94 12.51
CA ARG A 322 -3.07 -14.91 12.08
C ARG A 322 -3.86 -15.49 13.25
N SER A 323 -4.20 -14.68 14.24
CA SER A 323 -4.98 -15.08 15.42
C SER A 323 -6.45 -14.64 15.30
N GLY A 324 -7.32 -15.17 16.18
CA GLY A 324 -8.70 -14.74 16.43
C GLY A 324 -9.43 -14.06 15.25
N GLU A 325 -9.45 -12.73 15.25
CA GLU A 325 -10.14 -11.91 14.23
C GLU A 325 -9.71 -12.22 12.79
N TYR A 326 -8.41 -12.55 12.58
CA TYR A 326 -7.94 -12.95 11.26
C TYR A 326 -8.66 -14.21 10.75
N TRP A 327 -8.83 -15.23 11.60
CA TRP A 327 -9.48 -16.47 11.19
C TRP A 327 -10.99 -16.30 11.00
N ASP A 328 -11.63 -15.42 11.73
CA ASP A 328 -13.04 -15.07 11.54
C ASP A 328 -13.23 -14.33 10.21
N TYR A 329 -12.35 -13.39 9.90
CA TYR A 329 -12.27 -12.73 8.61
C TYR A 329 -12.03 -13.75 7.48
N TYR A 330 -11.03 -14.61 7.62
CA TYR A 330 -10.67 -15.63 6.62
C TYR A 330 -11.85 -16.55 6.28
N LYS A 331 -12.50 -17.13 7.29
CA LYS A 331 -13.67 -18.01 7.12
C LYS A 331 -14.87 -17.31 6.46
N ARG A 332 -15.03 -16.02 6.70
CA ARG A 332 -16.11 -15.22 6.09
C ARG A 332 -15.89 -15.03 4.59
N ASN A 333 -14.68 -14.72 4.19
CA ASN A 333 -14.36 -14.27 2.82
C ASN A 333 -13.98 -15.42 1.88
N TYR A 334 -13.34 -16.49 2.39
CA TYR A 334 -12.86 -17.59 1.55
C TYR A 334 -13.75 -18.84 1.69
N ARG A 335 -15.02 -18.69 1.33
CA ARG A 335 -15.95 -19.83 1.29
C ARG A 335 -15.76 -20.62 -0.01
N PRO A 336 -15.60 -21.97 0.05
CA PRO A 336 -15.53 -22.80 -1.15
C PRO A 336 -16.74 -22.54 -2.06
N LEU A 337 -16.52 -22.61 -3.38
CA LEU A 337 -17.62 -22.67 -4.34
C LEU A 337 -18.47 -23.89 -3.98
N THR A 338 -19.72 -23.67 -3.54
CA THR A 338 -20.68 -24.74 -3.39
C THR A 338 -21.01 -25.22 -4.80
N THR A 339 -20.68 -26.48 -5.12
CA THR A 339 -21.23 -27.15 -6.29
C THR A 339 -22.74 -27.02 -6.22
N PRO A 340 -23.45 -26.56 -7.27
CA PRO A 340 -24.91 -26.61 -7.25
C PRO A 340 -25.29 -28.05 -6.95
N SER A 341 -26.05 -28.29 -5.88
CA SER A 341 -26.66 -29.58 -5.63
C SER A 341 -27.49 -29.93 -6.87
N SER A 342 -27.02 -30.96 -7.60
CA SER A 342 -27.66 -31.59 -8.75
C SER A 342 -29.07 -32.07 -8.41
#